data_863b437eacfaad61a04a4265b6837eaf
#
_entry.id   863b437eacfaad61a04a4265b6837eaf
#
_cell.length_a   1.000
_cell.length_b   1.000
_cell.length_c   1.000
_cell.angle_alpha   90.00
_cell.angle_beta   90.00
_cell.angle_gamma   90.00
#
_symmetry.space_group_name_H-M   'P 1'
#
loop_
_entity.id
_entity.type
_entity.pdbx_description
1 polymer ?
#
loop_
_entity_poly.entity_id
_entity_poly.type
_entity_poly.pdbx_seq_one_letter_code
_entity_poly.pdbx_strand_id
1 'polypeptide(L)'
;MGDIIRKIKGTEDIMPKDVYKWQFVEDVMRQQAESFGYKEVRTPVFEQTSLFSRGVGETTDVVQKEMYTFSTKGDASITLRPEGTAGAARAFLEHGVQNDGLPSKQYYLITCYRYEKPQAGRQREFHQFGMEVFGTQNPAADAEVICLANGLFERLGLSNIRLEINSIGCPKCRAEYHKKLKEYFSNYKDQLCETCLGRLDRNPMRIID
;
A
#
# COMPACT_ATOMS: atom_id res chain seq x y z
N MET A 1 -13.28 41.06 -8.82
CA MET A 1 -13.23 39.95 -7.83
C MET A 1 -12.06 39.08 -8.23
N GLY A 2 -11.05 38.91 -7.37
CA GLY A 2 -9.93 38.02 -7.67
C GLY A 2 -10.41 36.57 -7.76
N ASP A 3 -9.78 35.80 -8.63
CA ASP A 3 -10.10 34.34 -8.78
C ASP A 3 -9.88 33.61 -7.46
N ILE A 4 -10.90 32.89 -7.01
CA ILE A 4 -10.80 32.07 -5.80
C ILE A 4 -9.91 30.86 -6.13
N ILE A 5 -8.81 30.73 -5.41
CA ILE A 5 -7.93 29.55 -5.50
C ILE A 5 -8.72 28.33 -5.00
N ARG A 6 -8.79 27.30 -5.80
CA ARG A 6 -9.51 26.04 -5.50
C ARG A 6 -8.52 24.93 -5.16
N LYS A 7 -9.00 23.92 -4.41
CA LYS A 7 -8.23 22.72 -4.12
C LYS A 7 -7.79 22.00 -5.39
N ILE A 8 -6.70 21.26 -5.31
CA ILE A 8 -6.17 20.46 -6.42
C ILE A 8 -7.12 19.27 -6.67
N LYS A 9 -7.34 18.93 -7.94
CA LYS A 9 -8.16 17.77 -8.32
C LYS A 9 -7.57 16.48 -7.74
N GLY A 10 -8.37 15.74 -7.01
CA GLY A 10 -7.96 14.50 -6.34
C GLY A 10 -7.49 14.71 -4.90
N THR A 11 -7.72 15.90 -4.32
CA THR A 11 -7.61 16.16 -2.89
C THR A 11 -8.96 16.59 -2.33
N GLU A 12 -9.18 16.45 -1.02
CA GLU A 12 -10.44 16.81 -0.37
C GLU A 12 -10.19 17.53 0.96
N ASP A 13 -10.96 18.60 1.21
CA ASP A 13 -11.00 19.26 2.52
C ASP A 13 -11.97 18.53 3.43
N ILE A 14 -11.51 18.06 4.58
CA ILE A 14 -12.36 17.47 5.60
C ILE A 14 -12.87 18.57 6.51
N MET A 15 -14.07 19.03 6.25
CA MET A 15 -14.65 20.18 6.97
C MET A 15 -15.23 19.80 8.35
N PRO A 16 -15.40 20.75 9.28
CA PRO A 16 -15.92 20.48 10.64
C PRO A 16 -17.22 19.66 10.69
N LYS A 17 -18.06 19.79 9.68
CA LYS A 17 -19.32 19.04 9.56
C LYS A 17 -19.12 17.54 9.30
N ASP A 18 -17.93 17.11 8.84
CA ASP A 18 -17.63 15.73 8.46
C ASP A 18 -16.47 15.13 9.26
N VAL A 19 -15.62 15.95 9.89
CA VAL A 19 -14.40 15.50 10.58
C VAL A 19 -14.67 14.49 11.69
N TYR A 20 -15.84 14.57 12.36
CA TYR A 20 -16.19 13.63 13.42
C TYR A 20 -16.34 12.18 12.93
N LYS A 21 -16.70 11.99 11.63
CA LYS A 21 -16.76 10.66 11.01
C LYS A 21 -15.36 10.07 10.85
N TRP A 22 -14.40 10.91 10.47
CA TRP A 22 -13.00 10.53 10.37
C TRP A 22 -12.43 10.15 11.73
N GLN A 23 -12.64 11.02 12.72
CA GLN A 23 -12.19 10.76 14.10
C GLN A 23 -12.74 9.45 14.64
N PHE A 24 -14.04 9.18 14.43
CA PHE A 24 -14.66 7.91 14.83
C PHE A 24 -13.98 6.70 14.17
N VAL A 25 -13.76 6.74 12.85
CA VAL A 25 -13.12 5.63 12.12
C VAL A 25 -11.67 5.45 12.57
N GLU A 26 -10.93 6.53 12.72
CA GLU A 26 -9.54 6.52 13.19
C GLU A 26 -9.43 5.96 14.61
N ASP A 27 -10.34 6.32 15.52
CA ASP A 27 -10.34 5.81 16.89
C ASP A 27 -10.64 4.31 16.92
N VAL A 28 -11.59 3.83 16.11
CA VAL A 28 -11.87 2.40 15.99
C VAL A 28 -10.66 1.64 15.45
N MET A 29 -9.97 2.19 14.44
CA MET A 29 -8.74 1.60 13.88
C MET A 29 -7.63 1.51 14.92
N ARG A 30 -7.36 2.58 15.69
CA ARG A 30 -6.35 2.59 16.77
C ARG A 30 -6.67 1.54 17.83
N GLN A 31 -7.87 1.58 18.37
CA GLN A 31 -8.30 0.64 19.40
C GLN A 31 -8.21 -0.82 18.92
N GLN A 32 -8.56 -1.08 17.66
CA GLN A 32 -8.47 -2.41 17.09
C GLN A 32 -7.00 -2.87 16.99
N ALA A 33 -6.10 -2.05 16.49
CA ALA A 33 -4.68 -2.38 16.41
C ALA A 33 -4.07 -2.61 17.81
N GLU A 34 -4.36 -1.72 18.75
CA GLU A 34 -3.85 -1.79 20.13
C GLU A 34 -4.37 -3.03 20.88
N SER A 35 -5.62 -3.46 20.63
CA SER A 35 -6.18 -4.68 21.22
C SER A 35 -5.46 -5.97 20.77
N PHE A 36 -4.79 -5.94 19.61
CA PHE A 36 -3.92 -7.00 19.12
C PHE A 36 -2.44 -6.81 19.47
N GLY A 37 -2.12 -5.78 20.28
CA GLY A 37 -0.76 -5.51 20.75
C GLY A 37 0.13 -4.76 19.76
N TYR A 38 -0.45 -4.16 18.71
CA TYR A 38 0.29 -3.30 17.79
C TYR A 38 0.56 -1.93 18.41
N LYS A 39 1.70 -1.34 18.07
CA LYS A 39 2.11 -0.01 18.50
C LYS A 39 2.19 0.95 17.32
N GLU A 40 1.75 2.19 17.51
CA GLU A 40 1.77 3.19 16.44
C GLU A 40 3.20 3.55 16.04
N VAL A 41 3.46 3.60 14.73
CA VAL A 41 4.66 4.18 14.12
C VAL A 41 4.25 5.31 13.19
N ARG A 42 4.99 6.42 13.24
CA ARG A 42 4.80 7.59 12.35
C ARG A 42 6.07 7.83 11.57
N THR A 43 5.99 7.68 10.26
CA THR A 43 7.11 7.91 9.34
C THR A 43 6.98 9.27 8.65
N PRO A 44 8.06 9.84 8.12
CA PRO A 44 8.02 11.08 7.34
C PRO A 44 7.07 11.00 6.14
N VAL A 45 6.54 12.16 5.74
CA VAL A 45 5.65 12.28 4.56
C VAL A 45 6.41 12.02 3.26
N PHE A 46 7.70 12.33 3.23
CA PHE A 46 8.58 12.12 2.08
C PHE A 46 9.82 11.33 2.47
N GLU A 47 10.31 10.55 1.56
CA GLU A 47 11.47 9.67 1.72
C GLU A 47 12.36 9.77 0.47
N GLN A 48 13.56 9.19 0.52
CA GLN A 48 14.38 9.02 -0.68
C GLN A 48 13.62 8.19 -1.72
N THR A 49 13.62 8.63 -2.98
CA THR A 49 12.93 7.93 -4.07
C THR A 49 13.35 6.46 -4.19
N SER A 50 14.63 6.16 -3.92
CA SER A 50 15.18 4.81 -3.95
C SER A 50 14.52 3.84 -2.97
N LEU A 51 13.97 4.33 -1.86
CA LEU A 51 13.24 3.49 -0.91
C LEU A 51 12.02 2.84 -1.57
N PHE A 52 11.24 3.63 -2.30
CA PHE A 52 10.03 3.14 -2.96
C PHE A 52 10.36 2.32 -4.22
N SER A 53 11.34 2.72 -5.01
CA SER A 53 11.77 1.96 -6.19
C SER A 53 12.20 0.54 -5.81
N ARG A 54 12.92 0.37 -4.70
CA ARG A 54 13.35 -0.94 -4.20
C ARG A 54 12.23 -1.73 -3.51
N GLY A 55 11.42 -1.06 -2.68
CA GLY A 55 10.41 -1.70 -1.84
C GLY A 55 9.14 -2.08 -2.61
N VAL A 56 8.63 -1.20 -3.46
CA VAL A 56 7.40 -1.41 -4.23
C VAL A 56 7.68 -2.17 -5.54
N GLY A 57 8.89 -2.03 -6.07
CA GLY A 57 9.34 -2.65 -7.31
C GLY A 57 9.26 -1.73 -8.53
N GLU A 58 10.38 -1.63 -9.25
CA GLU A 58 10.58 -0.73 -10.40
C GLU A 58 9.57 -0.93 -11.55
N THR A 59 8.97 -2.12 -11.65
CA THR A 59 8.02 -2.47 -12.72
C THR A 59 6.57 -2.19 -12.37
N THR A 60 6.29 -1.65 -11.19
CA THR A 60 4.92 -1.33 -10.77
C THR A 60 4.47 0.00 -11.36
N ASP A 61 3.18 0.13 -11.69
CA ASP A 61 2.62 1.40 -12.18
C ASP A 61 2.79 2.52 -11.16
N VAL A 62 2.71 2.21 -9.88
CA VAL A 62 2.94 3.17 -8.78
C VAL A 62 4.31 3.81 -8.91
N VAL A 63 5.37 3.03 -9.08
CA VAL A 63 6.75 3.53 -9.21
C VAL A 63 6.97 4.23 -10.54
N GLN A 64 6.41 3.71 -11.63
CA GLN A 64 6.68 4.25 -12.96
C GLN A 64 5.90 5.53 -13.30
N LYS A 65 4.68 5.70 -12.77
CA LYS A 65 3.75 6.73 -13.26
C LYS A 65 3.04 7.52 -12.17
N GLU A 66 2.99 7.02 -10.93
CA GLU A 66 2.07 7.56 -9.92
C GLU A 66 2.77 8.23 -8.73
N MET A 67 4.09 8.21 -8.68
CA MET A 67 4.84 8.88 -7.60
C MET A 67 4.94 10.39 -7.83
N TYR A 68 4.77 11.17 -6.76
CA TYR A 68 5.13 12.58 -6.72
C TYR A 68 6.60 12.70 -6.32
N THR A 69 7.47 12.81 -7.30
CA THR A 69 8.93 12.88 -7.11
C THR A 69 9.45 14.27 -7.48
N PHE A 70 10.36 14.79 -6.68
CA PHE A 70 11.01 16.09 -6.92
C PHE A 70 12.43 16.10 -6.35
N SER A 71 13.26 17.00 -6.86
CA SER A 71 14.64 17.17 -6.40
C SER A 71 14.71 18.23 -5.30
N THR A 72 15.54 17.98 -4.30
CA THR A 72 15.89 18.98 -3.29
C THR A 72 16.90 19.99 -3.86
N LYS A 73 17.17 21.08 -3.11
CA LYS A 73 18.23 22.04 -3.47
C LYS A 73 19.64 21.42 -3.56
N GLY A 74 19.85 20.23 -2.99
CA GLY A 74 21.10 19.47 -3.02
C GLY A 74 21.06 18.27 -3.95
N ASP A 75 20.20 18.30 -5.00
CA ASP A 75 20.03 17.27 -6.04
C ASP A 75 19.60 15.88 -5.55
N ALA A 76 19.21 15.74 -4.28
CA ALA A 76 18.64 14.49 -3.79
C ALA A 76 17.21 14.31 -4.33
N SER A 77 16.94 13.12 -4.88
CA SER A 77 15.58 12.75 -5.32
C SER A 77 14.76 12.26 -4.15
N ILE A 78 13.65 12.92 -3.89
CA ILE A 78 12.70 12.58 -2.83
C ILE A 78 11.29 12.40 -3.40
N THR A 79 10.48 11.59 -2.73
CA THR A 79 9.15 11.22 -3.18
C THR A 79 8.17 11.33 -2.02
N LEU A 80 6.99 11.92 -2.25
CA LEU A 80 5.88 11.80 -1.30
C LEU A 80 5.48 10.33 -1.20
N ARG A 81 5.33 9.83 0.02
CA ARG A 81 5.04 8.41 0.26
C ARG A 81 3.77 7.95 -0.47
N PRO A 82 3.88 6.97 -1.39
CA PRO A 82 2.72 6.39 -2.09
C PRO A 82 2.05 5.27 -1.29
N GLU A 83 2.69 4.82 -0.19
CA GLU A 83 2.24 3.76 0.71
C GLU A 83 3.05 3.81 2.02
N GLY A 84 2.67 3.04 3.04
CA GLY A 84 3.29 3.09 4.36
C GLY A 84 4.33 2.02 4.65
N THR A 85 4.25 0.86 4.03
CA THR A 85 5.07 -0.33 4.34
C THR A 85 6.57 -0.06 4.21
N ALA A 86 7.00 0.56 3.11
CA ALA A 86 8.42 0.85 2.88
C ALA A 86 8.99 1.78 3.95
N GLY A 87 8.24 2.83 4.33
CA GLY A 87 8.64 3.74 5.40
C GLY A 87 8.71 3.06 6.77
N ALA A 88 7.74 2.21 7.10
CA ALA A 88 7.72 1.44 8.34
C ALA A 88 8.89 0.44 8.38
N ALA A 89 9.17 -0.28 7.29
CA ALA A 89 10.29 -1.21 7.19
C ALA A 89 11.64 -0.49 7.32
N ARG A 90 11.81 0.66 6.67
CA ARG A 90 13.02 1.49 6.83
C ARG A 90 13.19 1.93 8.27
N ALA A 91 12.13 2.46 8.91
CA ALA A 91 12.19 2.89 10.31
C ALA A 91 12.53 1.72 11.25
N PHE A 92 11.94 0.55 11.06
CA PHE A 92 12.24 -0.66 11.82
C PHE A 92 13.74 -1.01 11.75
N LEU A 93 14.35 -0.96 10.57
CA LEU A 93 15.76 -1.28 10.39
C LEU A 93 16.69 -0.16 10.90
N GLU A 94 16.40 1.10 10.57
CA GLU A 94 17.23 2.24 10.94
C GLU A 94 17.34 2.44 12.44
N HIS A 95 16.24 2.24 13.17
CA HIS A 95 16.21 2.37 14.63
C HIS A 95 16.60 1.09 15.37
N GLY A 96 16.96 0.02 14.67
CA GLY A 96 17.40 -1.23 15.28
C GLY A 96 16.33 -1.92 16.11
N VAL A 97 15.05 -1.72 15.80
CA VAL A 97 13.90 -2.25 16.57
C VAL A 97 13.94 -3.78 16.71
N GLN A 98 14.61 -4.48 15.77
CA GLN A 98 14.85 -5.92 15.87
C GLN A 98 15.60 -6.34 17.13
N ASN A 99 16.32 -5.42 17.78
CA ASN A 99 17.07 -5.69 19.02
C ASN A 99 16.17 -5.59 20.27
N ASP A 100 14.99 -4.98 20.17
CA ASP A 100 14.06 -4.81 21.29
C ASP A 100 13.16 -6.03 21.51
N GLY A 101 13.26 -7.03 20.62
CA GLY A 101 12.50 -8.28 20.65
C GLY A 101 11.60 -8.47 19.44
N LEU A 102 11.42 -9.75 19.07
CA LEU A 102 10.62 -10.16 17.92
C LEU A 102 9.51 -11.13 18.36
N PRO A 103 8.35 -11.13 17.70
CA PRO A 103 7.97 -10.27 16.57
C PRO A 103 7.65 -8.84 17.01
N SER A 104 8.02 -7.86 16.18
CA SER A 104 7.62 -6.47 16.35
C SER A 104 6.31 -6.22 15.55
N LYS A 105 5.30 -5.69 16.24
CA LYS A 105 3.98 -5.40 15.69
C LYS A 105 3.79 -3.89 15.64
N GLN A 106 3.64 -3.33 14.47
CA GLN A 106 3.49 -1.89 14.26
C GLN A 106 2.26 -1.59 13.42
N TYR A 107 1.58 -0.48 13.71
CA TYR A 107 0.53 0.05 12.86
C TYR A 107 0.77 1.52 12.55
N TYR A 108 0.18 1.99 11.47
CA TYR A 108 0.20 3.39 11.10
C TYR A 108 -1.15 3.85 10.54
N LEU A 109 -1.47 5.12 10.79
CA LEU A 109 -2.55 5.87 10.17
C LEU A 109 -1.93 7.07 9.49
N ILE A 110 -1.83 7.06 8.18
CA ILE A 110 -1.05 8.04 7.41
C ILE A 110 -1.78 8.50 6.17
N THR A 111 -1.47 9.71 5.73
CA THR A 111 -1.84 10.20 4.41
C THR A 111 -0.80 9.76 3.39
N CYS A 112 -1.26 9.25 2.25
CA CYS A 112 -0.45 8.82 1.12
C CYS A 112 -0.81 9.60 -0.15
N TYR A 113 0.09 9.60 -1.14
CA TYR A 113 -0.02 10.42 -2.33
C TYR A 113 0.31 9.63 -3.58
N ARG A 114 -0.65 9.59 -4.54
CA ARG A 114 -0.45 8.95 -5.85
C ARG A 114 -1.00 9.81 -6.96
N TYR A 115 -0.26 9.98 -8.05
CA TYR A 115 -0.70 10.71 -9.22
C TYR A 115 -1.63 9.85 -10.09
N GLU A 116 -2.71 9.36 -9.49
CA GLU A 116 -3.73 8.59 -10.19
C GLU A 116 -4.75 9.50 -10.90
N LYS A 117 -5.48 8.91 -11.84
CA LYS A 117 -6.67 9.57 -12.40
C LYS A 117 -7.78 9.55 -11.35
N PRO A 118 -8.18 10.71 -10.80
CA PRO A 118 -9.19 10.75 -9.75
C PRO A 118 -10.54 10.23 -10.25
N GLN A 119 -11.14 9.36 -9.43
CA GLN A 119 -12.48 8.81 -9.63
C GLN A 119 -13.12 8.49 -8.28
N ALA A 120 -14.37 8.00 -8.27
CA ALA A 120 -15.02 7.57 -7.03
C ALA A 120 -14.17 6.50 -6.33
N GLY A 121 -13.83 6.75 -5.06
CA GLY A 121 -12.98 5.86 -4.25
C GLY A 121 -11.48 5.91 -4.56
N ARG A 122 -11.03 6.74 -5.52
CA ARG A 122 -9.59 6.95 -5.81
C ARG A 122 -9.25 8.42 -5.86
N GLN A 123 -8.46 8.84 -4.89
CA GLN A 123 -7.96 10.21 -4.76
C GLN A 123 -6.44 10.23 -4.93
N ARG A 124 -5.89 11.41 -5.20
CA ARG A 124 -4.43 11.64 -5.25
C ARG A 124 -3.82 11.78 -3.86
N GLU A 125 -4.60 12.28 -2.94
CA GLU A 125 -4.33 12.27 -1.51
C GLU A 125 -5.37 11.34 -0.86
N PHE A 126 -4.89 10.31 -0.16
CA PHE A 126 -5.74 9.30 0.47
C PHE A 126 -5.15 8.86 1.80
N HIS A 127 -5.96 8.23 2.63
CA HIS A 127 -5.54 7.77 3.94
C HIS A 127 -5.33 6.26 3.91
N GLN A 128 -4.30 5.80 4.59
CA GLN A 128 -3.95 4.39 4.71
C GLN A 128 -3.81 4.03 6.19
N PHE A 129 -4.56 3.02 6.60
CA PHE A 129 -4.34 2.27 7.82
C PHE A 129 -3.59 1.00 7.45
N GLY A 130 -2.43 0.77 8.04
CA GLY A 130 -1.62 -0.40 7.76
C GLY A 130 -1.06 -1.02 9.03
N MET A 131 -0.76 -2.31 8.94
CA MET A 131 -0.19 -3.12 10.00
C MET A 131 0.98 -3.92 9.46
N GLU A 132 2.08 -3.88 10.19
CA GLU A 132 3.31 -4.59 9.84
C GLU A 132 3.71 -5.51 11.00
N VAL A 133 4.07 -6.74 10.66
CA VAL A 133 4.63 -7.71 11.60
C VAL A 133 6.01 -8.11 11.12
N PHE A 134 7.04 -7.73 11.88
CA PHE A 134 8.42 -8.02 11.52
C PHE A 134 9.00 -9.12 12.42
N GLY A 135 9.81 -9.99 11.81
CA GLY A 135 10.64 -10.96 12.53
C GLY A 135 9.96 -12.27 12.89
N THR A 136 8.93 -12.67 12.18
CA THR A 136 8.33 -14.01 12.31
C THR A 136 8.00 -14.61 10.95
N GLN A 137 8.08 -15.93 10.85
CA GLN A 137 7.61 -16.72 9.71
C GLN A 137 6.42 -17.63 10.11
N ASN A 138 5.89 -17.44 11.32
CA ASN A 138 4.79 -18.24 11.80
C ASN A 138 3.49 -17.84 11.10
N PRO A 139 2.76 -18.77 10.45
CA PRO A 139 1.50 -18.48 9.75
C PRO A 139 0.40 -17.95 10.69
N ALA A 140 0.56 -18.11 12.00
CA ALA A 140 -0.35 -17.48 12.97
C ALA A 140 -0.31 -15.94 12.91
N ALA A 141 0.81 -15.34 12.47
CA ALA A 141 0.89 -13.89 12.27
C ALA A 141 0.01 -13.44 11.10
N ASP A 142 -0.01 -14.20 10.00
CA ASP A 142 -0.90 -13.92 8.87
C ASP A 142 -2.37 -14.05 9.28
N ALA A 143 -2.71 -15.10 10.01
CA ALA A 143 -4.06 -15.31 10.53
C ALA A 143 -4.48 -14.19 11.49
N GLU A 144 -3.59 -13.72 12.35
CA GLU A 144 -3.85 -12.60 13.27
C GLU A 144 -4.19 -11.31 12.52
N VAL A 145 -3.42 -10.97 11.46
CA VAL A 145 -3.69 -9.78 10.64
C VAL A 145 -5.05 -9.89 9.95
N ILE A 146 -5.41 -11.07 9.44
CA ILE A 146 -6.72 -11.33 8.85
C ILE A 146 -7.85 -11.16 9.89
N CYS A 147 -7.68 -11.73 11.08
CA CYS A 147 -8.65 -11.59 12.18
C CYS A 147 -8.81 -10.13 12.62
N LEU A 148 -7.69 -9.39 12.71
CA LEU A 148 -7.71 -7.98 13.05
C LEU A 148 -8.51 -7.18 12.01
N ALA A 149 -8.27 -7.41 10.72
CA ALA A 149 -8.98 -6.73 9.64
C ALA A 149 -10.49 -7.06 9.66
N ASN A 150 -10.85 -8.33 9.84
CA ASN A 150 -12.26 -8.74 9.95
C ASN A 150 -12.95 -8.07 11.15
N GLY A 151 -12.33 -8.13 12.33
CA GLY A 151 -12.87 -7.50 13.54
C GLY A 151 -12.99 -5.97 13.42
N LEU A 152 -12.07 -5.32 12.69
CA LEU A 152 -12.18 -3.89 12.37
C LEU A 152 -13.45 -3.60 11.56
N PHE A 153 -13.70 -4.36 10.50
CA PHE A 153 -14.89 -4.17 9.67
C PHE A 153 -16.18 -4.41 10.44
N GLU A 154 -16.23 -5.43 11.31
CA GLU A 154 -17.37 -5.68 12.18
C GLU A 154 -17.63 -4.50 13.15
N ARG A 155 -16.58 -3.96 13.77
CA ARG A 155 -16.67 -2.79 14.65
C ARG A 155 -17.14 -1.52 13.93
N LEU A 156 -16.82 -1.40 12.63
CA LEU A 156 -17.32 -0.32 11.78
C LEU A 156 -18.74 -0.56 11.26
N GLY A 157 -19.40 -1.67 11.67
CA GLY A 157 -20.77 -2.00 11.28
C GLY A 157 -20.90 -2.60 9.88
N LEU A 158 -19.79 -3.02 9.26
CA LEU A 158 -19.84 -3.69 7.97
C LEU A 158 -20.23 -5.15 8.16
N SER A 159 -21.30 -5.58 7.52
CA SER A 159 -21.80 -6.96 7.53
C SER A 159 -21.70 -7.60 6.15
N ASN A 160 -21.81 -8.91 6.10
CA ASN A 160 -21.75 -9.70 4.86
C ASN A 160 -20.41 -9.59 4.09
N ILE A 161 -19.32 -9.44 4.82
CA ILE A 161 -17.98 -9.46 4.25
C ILE A 161 -17.58 -10.90 3.97
N ARG A 162 -17.12 -11.15 2.74
CA ARG A 162 -16.56 -12.44 2.33
C ARG A 162 -15.05 -12.36 2.36
N LEU A 163 -14.41 -13.21 3.15
CA LEU A 163 -12.97 -13.40 3.15
C LEU A 163 -12.58 -14.35 2.01
N GLU A 164 -11.71 -13.88 1.12
CA GLU A 164 -11.08 -14.72 0.10
C GLU A 164 -9.56 -14.71 0.34
N ILE A 165 -8.98 -15.91 0.46
CA ILE A 165 -7.55 -16.10 0.69
C ILE A 165 -6.91 -16.61 -0.59
N ASN A 166 -5.83 -15.97 -1.00
CA ASN A 166 -5.02 -16.38 -2.14
C ASN A 166 -3.54 -16.42 -1.77
N SER A 167 -2.74 -17.14 -2.55
CA SER A 167 -1.30 -17.24 -2.39
C SER A 167 -0.59 -17.00 -3.72
N ILE A 168 0.43 -16.15 -3.70
CA ILE A 168 1.29 -15.94 -4.86
C ILE A 168 2.31 -17.06 -5.07
N GLY A 169 2.29 -18.08 -4.21
CA GLY A 169 3.18 -19.24 -4.26
C GLY A 169 4.64 -18.94 -3.86
N CYS A 170 5.41 -19.99 -3.69
CA CYS A 170 6.86 -19.91 -3.44
C CYS A 170 7.62 -19.59 -4.74
N PRO A 171 8.90 -19.19 -4.66
CA PRO A 171 9.71 -18.87 -5.86
C PRO A 171 9.72 -19.99 -6.91
N LYS A 172 9.74 -21.27 -6.50
CA LYS A 172 9.72 -22.43 -7.40
C LYS A 172 8.38 -22.55 -8.12
N CYS A 173 7.27 -22.55 -7.38
CA CYS A 173 5.92 -22.61 -7.96
C CYS A 173 5.63 -21.42 -8.87
N ARG A 174 6.09 -20.23 -8.48
CA ARG A 174 5.89 -19.00 -9.25
C ARG A 174 6.62 -19.05 -10.59
N ALA A 175 7.86 -19.54 -10.62
CA ALA A 175 8.63 -19.65 -11.86
C ALA A 175 7.93 -20.57 -12.86
N GLU A 176 7.44 -21.73 -12.40
CA GLU A 176 6.68 -22.68 -13.23
C GLU A 176 5.36 -22.09 -13.71
N TYR A 177 4.63 -21.40 -12.81
CA TYR A 177 3.37 -20.76 -13.17
C TYR A 177 3.56 -19.63 -14.20
N HIS A 178 4.60 -18.78 -14.03
CA HIS A 178 4.95 -17.75 -15.02
C HIS A 178 5.23 -18.33 -16.40
N LYS A 179 5.97 -19.46 -16.44
CA LYS A 179 6.26 -20.15 -17.69
C LYS A 179 4.99 -20.60 -18.40
N LYS A 180 4.12 -21.32 -17.68
CA LYS A 180 2.81 -21.81 -18.22
C LYS A 180 1.92 -20.65 -18.65
N LEU A 181 1.88 -19.58 -17.89
CA LEU A 181 1.08 -18.41 -18.19
C LEU A 181 1.58 -17.69 -19.46
N LYS A 182 2.91 -17.56 -19.61
CA LYS A 182 3.52 -16.99 -20.81
C LYS A 182 3.25 -17.86 -22.04
N GLU A 183 3.36 -19.19 -21.92
CA GLU A 183 3.02 -20.13 -22.99
C GLU A 183 1.55 -19.99 -23.39
N TYR A 184 0.64 -19.93 -22.43
CA TYR A 184 -0.77 -19.76 -22.66
C TYR A 184 -1.07 -18.45 -23.44
N PHE A 185 -0.65 -17.31 -22.92
CA PHE A 185 -0.91 -16.02 -23.56
C PHE A 185 -0.19 -15.83 -24.90
N SER A 186 0.89 -16.56 -25.13
CA SER A 186 1.59 -16.53 -26.42
C SER A 186 0.70 -17.02 -27.59
N ASN A 187 -0.30 -17.84 -27.30
CA ASN A 187 -1.28 -18.31 -28.28
C ASN A 187 -2.38 -17.27 -28.57
N TYR A 188 -2.45 -16.19 -27.79
CA TYR A 188 -3.50 -15.17 -27.88
C TYR A 188 -2.91 -13.76 -28.09
N LYS A 189 -1.70 -13.66 -28.64
CA LYS A 189 -1.01 -12.37 -28.85
C LYS A 189 -1.84 -11.37 -29.64
N ASP A 190 -2.58 -11.85 -30.63
CA ASP A 190 -3.41 -11.02 -31.50
C ASP A 190 -4.64 -10.41 -30.77
N GLN A 191 -4.96 -10.93 -29.57
CA GLN A 191 -6.06 -10.46 -28.74
C GLN A 191 -5.57 -9.56 -27.59
N LEU A 192 -4.25 -9.43 -27.40
CA LEU A 192 -3.66 -8.62 -26.35
C LEU A 192 -3.46 -7.18 -26.83
N CYS A 193 -3.81 -6.20 -25.97
CA CYS A 193 -3.46 -4.82 -26.22
C CYS A 193 -1.93 -4.60 -26.09
N GLU A 194 -1.43 -3.48 -26.60
CA GLU A 194 0.00 -3.14 -26.60
C GLU A 194 0.64 -3.21 -25.19
N THR A 195 -0.09 -2.73 -24.17
CA THR A 195 0.35 -2.81 -22.77
C THR A 195 0.50 -4.26 -22.31
N CYS A 196 -0.46 -5.14 -22.62
CA CYS A 196 -0.42 -6.56 -22.27
C CYS A 196 0.66 -7.32 -23.04
N LEU A 197 0.93 -6.97 -24.26
CA LEU A 197 2.07 -7.51 -25.02
C LEU A 197 3.41 -7.18 -24.35
N GLY A 198 3.59 -5.94 -23.89
CA GLY A 198 4.77 -5.55 -23.13
C GLY A 198 4.89 -6.24 -21.76
N ARG A 199 3.77 -6.60 -21.13
CA ARG A 199 3.71 -7.35 -19.87
C ARG A 199 4.01 -8.84 -20.05
N LEU A 200 3.72 -9.40 -21.21
CA LEU A 200 3.91 -10.83 -21.50
C LEU A 200 5.36 -11.29 -21.27
N ASP A 201 6.34 -10.47 -21.62
CA ASP A 201 7.74 -10.80 -21.44
C ASP A 201 8.28 -10.45 -20.05
N ARG A 202 7.77 -9.39 -19.43
CA ARG A 202 8.28 -8.87 -18.15
C ARG A 202 7.58 -9.48 -16.95
N ASN A 203 6.26 -9.53 -16.97
CA ASN A 203 5.45 -10.05 -15.86
C ASN A 203 4.06 -10.49 -16.37
N PRO A 204 3.93 -11.74 -16.88
CA PRO A 204 2.68 -12.23 -17.44
C PRO A 204 1.52 -12.31 -16.44
N MET A 205 1.79 -12.31 -15.12
CA MET A 205 0.75 -12.24 -14.09
C MET A 205 -0.12 -10.98 -14.23
N ARG A 206 0.47 -9.86 -14.65
CA ARG A 206 -0.24 -8.60 -14.83
C ARG A 206 -1.11 -8.51 -16.09
N ILE A 207 -1.22 -9.58 -16.85
CA ILE A 207 -2.19 -9.67 -17.94
C ILE A 207 -3.56 -10.10 -17.41
N ILE A 208 -3.58 -10.77 -16.24
CA ILE A 208 -4.80 -11.26 -15.60
C ILE A 208 -5.49 -10.16 -14.78
N ASP A 209 -4.74 -9.12 -14.36
CA ASP A 209 -5.27 -7.94 -13.67
C ASP A 209 -6.10 -7.08 -14.66
#